data_c629784d5fb2c412c78bcacca484ac8c
#
_entry.id   c629784d5fb2c412c78bcacca484ac8c
#
_cell.length_a   1.000
_cell.length_b   1.000
_cell.length_c   1.000
_cell.angle_alpha   90.00
_cell.angle_beta   90.00
_cell.angle_gamma   90.00
#
_symmetry.space_group_name_H-M   'P 1'
#
loop_
_entity.id
_entity.type
_entity.pdbx_description
1 polymer ?
#
loop_
_entity_poly.entity_id
_entity_poly.type
_entity_poly.pdbx_seq_one_letter_code
_entity_poly.pdbx_strand_id
1 'polypeptide(L)'
;MRRIGHIFKRLVLYLTVAVLGFVLGVFALYTYWVRGGPSLELWHTEELTAEFSTEKADEIRTFDDYRRLEDKLFTQLAEEIYAHTETGPAFVVARYTAGSAADPQRWKPNWNRSFELPTKTPAGGVLLLHGMSDSPYSLRALGETLNQRDYWVVGLRLPGHGTVPSGLKSISWEDMAAAVRLGMEHLASKVGRDSIHIVGYSNGAALAINYTLSVLEGTAEPVPASLVLVSPAIGISPAAVLAKWKDRLALLPGLEKFAWSSILPEFDPYKYNSFAIISPTEQIPLA
;
A
#
# COMPACT_ATOMS: atom_id res chain seq x y z
N MET A 1 28.33 -47.42 -28.60
CA MET A 1 28.24 -46.36 -27.57
C MET A 1 28.31 -44.93 -28.13
N ARG A 2 29.22 -44.54 -29.02
CA ARG A 2 29.32 -43.16 -29.56
C ARG A 2 28.02 -42.68 -30.30
N ARG A 3 27.38 -43.53 -31.11
CA ARG A 3 26.12 -43.16 -31.83
C ARG A 3 24.95 -42.89 -30.93
N ILE A 4 24.79 -43.64 -29.82
CA ILE A 4 23.72 -43.42 -28.84
C ILE A 4 23.91 -42.09 -28.14
N GLY A 5 25.16 -41.72 -27.80
CA GLY A 5 25.47 -40.42 -27.20
C GLY A 5 25.15 -39.21 -28.13
N HIS A 6 25.33 -39.36 -29.45
CA HIS A 6 24.96 -38.31 -30.42
C HIS A 6 23.43 -38.15 -30.57
N ILE A 7 22.67 -39.27 -30.56
CA ILE A 7 21.22 -39.27 -30.64
C ILE A 7 20.65 -38.57 -29.37
N PHE A 8 21.16 -38.95 -28.20
CA PHE A 8 20.75 -38.38 -26.92
C PHE A 8 21.01 -36.83 -26.89
N LYS A 9 22.21 -36.38 -27.30
CA LYS A 9 22.53 -34.94 -27.37
C LYS A 9 21.60 -34.17 -28.30
N ARG A 10 21.25 -34.73 -29.47
CA ARG A 10 20.29 -34.12 -30.40
C ARG A 10 18.88 -34.06 -29.81
N LEU A 11 18.43 -35.12 -29.13
CA LEU A 11 17.12 -35.16 -28.49
C LEU A 11 17.02 -34.07 -27.38
N VAL A 12 18.07 -33.97 -26.53
CA VAL A 12 18.14 -32.92 -25.50
C VAL A 12 18.12 -31.54 -26.14
N LEU A 13 18.90 -31.33 -27.22
CA LEU A 13 18.90 -30.04 -27.93
C LEU A 13 17.52 -29.67 -28.47
N TYR A 14 16.85 -30.63 -29.17
CA TYR A 14 15.52 -30.38 -29.71
C TYR A 14 14.48 -30.13 -28.61
N LEU A 15 14.55 -30.87 -27.50
CA LEU A 15 13.67 -30.63 -26.34
C LEU A 15 13.90 -29.25 -25.75
N THR A 16 15.18 -28.85 -25.58
CA THR A 16 15.54 -27.52 -25.07
C THR A 16 15.01 -26.41 -25.99
N VAL A 17 15.20 -26.55 -27.30
CA VAL A 17 14.70 -25.56 -28.28
C VAL A 17 13.17 -25.53 -28.27
N ALA A 18 12.50 -26.67 -28.16
CA ALA A 18 11.03 -26.73 -28.10
C ALA A 18 10.50 -26.06 -26.81
N VAL A 19 11.10 -26.32 -25.66
CA VAL A 19 10.75 -25.69 -24.37
C VAL A 19 10.99 -24.17 -24.44
N LEU A 20 12.13 -23.75 -24.97
CA LEU A 20 12.45 -22.33 -25.11
C LEU A 20 11.44 -21.62 -26.04
N GLY A 21 11.15 -22.24 -27.20
CA GLY A 21 10.16 -21.73 -28.15
C GLY A 21 8.75 -21.63 -27.52
N PHE A 22 8.36 -22.63 -26.72
CA PHE A 22 7.10 -22.62 -26.00
C PHE A 22 7.05 -21.47 -24.98
N VAL A 23 8.09 -21.33 -24.15
CA VAL A 23 8.18 -20.26 -23.15
C VAL A 23 8.15 -18.88 -23.80
N LEU A 24 8.89 -18.66 -24.88
CA LEU A 24 8.88 -17.41 -25.62
C LEU A 24 7.50 -17.14 -26.27
N GLY A 25 6.85 -18.17 -26.80
CA GLY A 25 5.50 -18.07 -27.35
C GLY A 25 4.47 -17.67 -26.30
N VAL A 26 4.50 -18.32 -25.14
CA VAL A 26 3.62 -17.97 -23.99
C VAL A 26 3.89 -16.53 -23.52
N PHE A 27 5.16 -16.15 -23.40
CA PHE A 27 5.53 -14.80 -23.02
C PHE A 27 5.05 -13.74 -24.04
N ALA A 28 5.21 -14.01 -25.34
CA ALA A 28 4.74 -13.11 -26.39
C ALA A 28 3.21 -12.94 -26.38
N LEU A 29 2.46 -14.05 -26.22
CA LEU A 29 1.00 -14.03 -26.10
C LEU A 29 0.54 -13.28 -24.84
N TYR A 30 1.21 -13.51 -23.72
CA TYR A 30 0.92 -12.80 -22.48
C TYR A 30 1.19 -11.29 -22.59
N THR A 31 2.33 -10.92 -23.21
CA THR A 31 2.67 -9.52 -23.48
C THR A 31 1.64 -8.85 -24.41
N TYR A 32 1.22 -9.54 -25.45
CA TYR A 32 0.18 -9.06 -26.36
C TYR A 32 -1.14 -8.82 -25.61
N TRP A 33 -1.55 -9.77 -24.77
CA TRP A 33 -2.76 -9.66 -23.96
C TRP A 33 -2.69 -8.50 -22.95
N VAL A 34 -1.58 -8.36 -22.23
CA VAL A 34 -1.38 -7.26 -21.27
C VAL A 34 -1.38 -5.89 -21.96
N ARG A 35 -0.72 -5.78 -23.12
CA ARG A 35 -0.71 -4.54 -23.91
C ARG A 35 -2.11 -4.15 -24.41
N GLY A 36 -2.92 -5.11 -24.79
CA GLY A 36 -4.31 -4.90 -25.21
C GLY A 36 -5.28 -4.55 -24.07
N GLY A 37 -4.86 -4.62 -22.81
CA GLY A 37 -5.65 -4.25 -21.66
C GLY A 37 -5.86 -2.73 -21.50
N PRO A 38 -6.57 -2.27 -20.45
CA PRO A 38 -6.84 -0.85 -20.20
C PRO A 38 -5.58 0.01 -20.24
N SER A 39 -5.69 1.26 -20.65
CA SER A 39 -4.60 2.21 -20.63
C SER A 39 -4.16 2.52 -19.20
N LEU A 40 -2.88 2.85 -19.03
CA LEU A 40 -2.42 3.47 -17.80
C LEU A 40 -2.82 4.94 -17.85
N GLU A 41 -3.54 5.35 -16.83
CA GLU A 41 -3.93 6.74 -16.61
C GLU A 41 -2.88 7.46 -15.76
N LEU A 42 -3.00 8.77 -15.62
CA LEU A 42 -2.05 9.62 -14.89
C LEU A 42 -1.77 9.08 -13.47
N TRP A 43 -2.80 8.68 -12.75
CA TRP A 43 -2.67 8.13 -11.38
C TRP A 43 -2.01 6.74 -11.29
N HIS A 44 -1.74 6.09 -12.43
CA HIS A 44 -0.95 4.87 -12.49
C HIS A 44 0.54 5.13 -12.75
N THR A 45 0.88 6.29 -13.27
CA THR A 45 2.24 6.61 -13.74
C THR A 45 2.92 7.69 -12.92
N GLU A 46 2.16 8.64 -12.39
CA GLU A 46 2.71 9.76 -11.62
C GLU A 46 3.19 9.30 -10.24
N GLU A 47 4.34 9.78 -9.81
CA GLU A 47 4.93 9.49 -8.50
C GLU A 47 4.92 10.75 -7.64
N LEU A 48 4.16 10.71 -6.54
CA LEU A 48 4.09 11.81 -5.60
C LEU A 48 5.32 11.81 -4.69
N THR A 49 6.24 12.72 -4.92
CA THR A 49 7.55 12.77 -4.23
C THR A 49 7.47 13.21 -2.77
N ALA A 50 6.36 13.84 -2.37
CA ALA A 50 6.10 14.20 -0.98
C ALA A 50 5.64 13.02 -0.10
N GLU A 51 5.67 11.78 -0.61
CA GLU A 51 5.35 10.60 0.19
C GLU A 51 6.43 10.33 1.25
N PHE A 52 6.00 9.75 2.39
CA PHE A 52 6.89 9.36 3.45
C PHE A 52 7.69 8.11 3.07
N SER A 53 8.98 8.13 3.36
CA SER A 53 9.88 6.98 3.29
C SER A 53 10.87 7.01 4.44
N THR A 54 11.46 5.86 4.76
CA THR A 54 12.51 5.74 5.78
C THR A 54 13.77 6.56 5.45
N GLU A 55 14.00 6.87 4.17
CA GLU A 55 15.08 7.78 3.75
C GLU A 55 14.88 9.21 4.29
N LYS A 56 13.63 9.61 4.58
CA LYS A 56 13.27 10.92 5.15
C LYS A 56 13.13 10.90 6.68
N ALA A 57 13.43 9.77 7.34
CA ALA A 57 13.21 9.60 8.77
C ALA A 57 13.99 10.62 9.64
N ASP A 58 15.12 11.13 9.17
CA ASP A 58 15.86 12.18 9.87
C ASP A 58 15.11 13.51 9.92
N GLU A 59 14.24 13.78 8.97
CA GLU A 59 13.42 15.01 8.88
C GLU A 59 12.04 14.83 9.51
N ILE A 60 11.50 13.60 9.51
CA ILE A 60 10.14 13.26 9.96
C ILE A 60 10.24 12.40 11.22
N ARG A 61 10.38 13.06 12.37
CA ARG A 61 10.64 12.41 13.66
C ARG A 61 9.40 12.25 14.54
N THR A 62 8.33 12.97 14.24
CA THR A 62 7.10 12.96 15.02
C THR A 62 5.89 12.71 14.13
N PHE A 63 4.78 12.29 14.72
CA PHE A 63 3.52 12.16 14.01
C PHE A 63 3.02 13.52 13.47
N ASP A 64 3.33 14.61 14.14
CA ASP A 64 3.00 15.95 13.65
C ASP A 64 3.83 16.33 12.42
N ASP A 65 5.11 15.90 12.34
CA ASP A 65 5.92 16.04 11.12
C ASP A 65 5.33 15.21 9.98
N TYR A 66 4.91 13.97 10.28
CA TYR A 66 4.26 13.10 9.33
C TYR A 66 2.98 13.73 8.77
N ARG A 67 2.13 14.31 9.61
CA ARG A 67 0.91 15.01 9.18
C ARG A 67 1.22 16.24 8.33
N ARG A 68 2.27 17.01 8.66
CA ARG A 68 2.71 18.13 7.81
C ARG A 68 3.21 17.66 6.44
N LEU A 69 3.89 16.51 6.39
CA LEU A 69 4.28 15.90 5.12
C LEU A 69 3.05 15.43 4.33
N GLU A 70 2.05 14.86 5.01
CA GLU A 70 0.75 14.55 4.41
C GLU A 70 0.08 15.78 3.79
N ASP A 71 0.13 16.94 4.44
CA ASP A 71 -0.44 18.17 3.87
C ASP A 71 0.23 18.53 2.55
N LYS A 72 1.57 18.43 2.48
CA LYS A 72 2.32 18.64 1.23
C LYS A 72 1.95 17.61 0.17
N LEU A 73 1.86 16.35 0.56
CA LEU A 73 1.49 15.25 -0.34
C LEU A 73 0.11 15.45 -0.97
N PHE A 74 -0.87 15.85 -0.18
CA PHE A 74 -2.22 16.11 -0.71
C PHE A 74 -2.33 17.41 -1.52
N THR A 75 -1.43 18.37 -1.28
CA THR A 75 -1.26 19.54 -2.16
C THR A 75 -0.69 19.10 -3.50
N GLN A 76 0.37 18.30 -3.50
CA GLN A 76 0.96 17.73 -4.70
C GLN A 76 -0.05 16.88 -5.49
N LEU A 77 -0.87 16.06 -4.81
CA LEU A 77 -1.96 15.29 -5.42
C LEU A 77 -2.94 16.21 -6.16
N ALA A 78 -3.29 17.35 -5.58
CA ALA A 78 -4.20 18.32 -6.21
C ALA A 78 -3.56 18.97 -7.45
N GLU A 79 -2.29 19.33 -7.37
CA GLU A 79 -1.56 20.01 -8.43
C GLU A 79 -1.19 19.08 -9.60
N GLU A 80 -0.74 17.85 -9.31
CA GLU A 80 -0.20 16.95 -10.34
C GLU A 80 -1.26 15.99 -10.91
N ILE A 81 -2.31 15.67 -10.15
CA ILE A 81 -3.35 14.74 -10.60
C ILE A 81 -4.65 15.48 -10.90
N TYR A 82 -5.29 16.08 -9.89
CA TYR A 82 -6.61 16.68 -10.09
C TYR A 82 -6.63 17.83 -11.10
N ALA A 83 -5.57 18.64 -11.15
CA ALA A 83 -5.45 19.74 -12.11
C ALA A 83 -5.30 19.27 -13.57
N HIS A 84 -4.87 18.01 -13.77
CA HIS A 84 -4.60 17.44 -15.09
C HIS A 84 -5.62 16.38 -15.52
N THR A 85 -6.65 16.09 -14.70
CA THR A 85 -7.69 15.14 -15.05
C THR A 85 -8.89 15.81 -15.70
N GLU A 86 -9.48 15.12 -16.67
CA GLU A 86 -10.64 15.62 -17.40
C GLU A 86 -11.87 15.73 -16.49
N THR A 87 -12.69 16.74 -16.78
CA THR A 87 -13.97 16.97 -16.11
C THR A 87 -15.11 16.86 -17.13
N GLY A 88 -16.30 16.46 -16.68
CA GLY A 88 -17.47 16.39 -17.55
C GLY A 88 -18.41 15.24 -17.23
N PRO A 89 -19.51 15.10 -18.00
CA PRO A 89 -20.55 14.11 -17.73
C PRO A 89 -20.06 12.63 -17.77
N ALA A 90 -19.00 12.35 -18.50
CA ALA A 90 -18.41 11.00 -18.58
C ALA A 90 -17.64 10.62 -17.28
N PHE A 91 -17.28 11.59 -16.43
CA PHE A 91 -16.42 11.41 -15.28
C PHE A 91 -17.14 11.62 -13.95
N VAL A 92 -18.47 11.55 -13.92
CA VAL A 92 -19.29 11.82 -12.72
C VAL A 92 -19.02 10.91 -11.52
N VAL A 93 -18.40 9.76 -11.73
CA VAL A 93 -18.01 8.80 -10.69
C VAL A 93 -16.49 8.53 -10.68
N ALA A 94 -15.69 9.35 -11.35
CA ALA A 94 -14.23 9.18 -11.38
C ALA A 94 -13.59 9.84 -10.15
N ARG A 95 -12.80 9.08 -9.37
CA ARG A 95 -12.19 9.52 -8.11
C ARG A 95 -11.36 10.81 -8.27
N TYR A 96 -10.58 10.90 -9.34
CA TYR A 96 -9.63 12.02 -9.55
C TYR A 96 -10.23 13.18 -10.34
N THR A 97 -11.53 13.14 -10.63
CA THR A 97 -12.22 14.27 -11.25
C THR A 97 -12.81 15.18 -10.18
N ALA A 98 -12.36 16.43 -10.13
CA ALA A 98 -12.81 17.41 -9.16
C ALA A 98 -14.34 17.58 -9.20
N GLY A 99 -14.99 17.46 -8.05
CA GLY A 99 -16.45 17.59 -7.89
C GLY A 99 -17.25 16.37 -8.33
N SER A 100 -16.64 15.28 -8.78
CA SER A 100 -17.34 14.01 -9.08
C SER A 100 -17.99 13.41 -7.83
N ALA A 101 -18.86 12.41 -7.99
CA ALA A 101 -19.47 11.69 -6.87
C ALA A 101 -18.43 10.88 -6.06
N ALA A 102 -17.33 10.49 -6.68
CA ALA A 102 -16.24 9.75 -6.05
C ALA A 102 -15.04 10.62 -5.62
N ASP A 103 -15.13 11.94 -5.78
CA ASP A 103 -14.09 12.88 -5.34
C ASP A 103 -14.06 12.95 -3.79
N PRO A 104 -13.00 12.45 -3.12
CA PRO A 104 -12.91 12.48 -1.67
C PRO A 104 -12.77 13.91 -1.10
N GLN A 105 -12.38 14.90 -1.91
CA GLN A 105 -12.25 16.30 -1.48
C GLN A 105 -13.61 16.97 -1.21
N ARG A 106 -14.72 16.39 -1.67
CA ARG A 106 -16.08 16.84 -1.35
C ARG A 106 -16.46 16.64 0.12
N TRP A 107 -15.77 15.75 0.79
CA TRP A 107 -16.09 15.37 2.17
C TRP A 107 -15.11 16.02 3.14
N LYS A 108 -15.62 16.55 4.24
CA LYS A 108 -14.81 17.12 5.32
C LYS A 108 -15.16 16.40 6.62
N PRO A 109 -14.16 15.85 7.28
CA PRO A 109 -12.74 15.75 6.89
C PRO A 109 -12.52 14.80 5.69
N ASN A 110 -11.39 14.96 5.01
CA ASN A 110 -10.94 14.00 3.99
C ASN A 110 -10.38 12.75 4.69
N TRP A 111 -11.15 11.69 4.72
CA TRP A 111 -10.82 10.44 5.43
C TRP A 111 -9.73 9.58 4.74
N ASN A 112 -9.18 10.02 3.63
CA ASN A 112 -7.97 9.45 3.07
C ASN A 112 -6.70 9.86 3.82
N ARG A 113 -6.81 10.85 4.70
CA ARG A 113 -5.73 11.35 5.56
C ARG A 113 -5.72 10.65 6.90
N SER A 114 -4.58 10.70 7.57
CA SER A 114 -4.52 10.37 8.99
C SER A 114 -5.47 11.26 9.78
N PHE A 115 -6.17 10.69 10.73
CA PHE A 115 -7.07 11.42 11.60
C PHE A 115 -6.78 11.15 13.08
N GLU A 116 -7.17 12.08 13.92
CA GLU A 116 -7.02 11.99 15.35
C GLU A 116 -8.35 12.40 16.01
N LEU A 117 -8.82 11.57 16.95
CA LEU A 117 -10.01 11.82 17.75
C LEU A 117 -9.59 11.92 19.22
N PRO A 118 -9.35 13.16 19.71
CA PRO A 118 -8.93 13.38 21.09
C PRO A 118 -10.07 13.23 22.08
N THR A 119 -9.73 12.97 23.34
CA THR A 119 -10.66 13.04 24.50
C THR A 119 -9.98 13.76 25.66
N LYS A 120 -10.76 14.28 26.61
CA LYS A 120 -10.23 15.05 27.74
C LYS A 120 -9.62 14.15 28.82
N THR A 121 -10.20 12.97 29.01
CA THR A 121 -9.80 12.01 30.04
C THR A 121 -9.65 10.63 29.40
N PRO A 122 -8.52 10.39 28.69
CA PRO A 122 -8.38 9.15 27.93
C PRO A 122 -8.35 7.91 28.84
N ALA A 123 -9.20 6.95 28.55
CA ALA A 123 -9.16 5.61 29.13
C ALA A 123 -7.99 4.78 28.54
N GLY A 124 -7.47 5.18 27.40
CA GLY A 124 -6.34 4.59 26.70
C GLY A 124 -6.22 5.15 25.28
N GLY A 125 -5.22 4.70 24.53
CA GLY A 125 -5.00 5.06 23.14
C GLY A 125 -5.30 3.91 22.19
N VAL A 126 -5.77 4.20 20.99
CA VAL A 126 -6.00 3.19 19.95
C VAL A 126 -5.40 3.65 18.64
N LEU A 127 -4.49 2.85 18.09
CA LEU A 127 -3.95 3.01 16.75
C LEU A 127 -4.73 2.13 15.78
N LEU A 128 -5.32 2.74 14.75
CA LEU A 128 -6.07 2.05 13.70
C LEU A 128 -5.24 1.96 12.43
N LEU A 129 -5.01 0.74 11.93
CA LEU A 129 -4.20 0.44 10.76
C LEU A 129 -5.06 -0.23 9.68
N HIS A 130 -5.26 0.44 8.56
CA HIS A 130 -6.08 -0.04 7.44
C HIS A 130 -5.39 -1.08 6.57
N GLY A 131 -6.13 -1.68 5.64
CA GLY A 131 -5.62 -2.69 4.70
C GLY A 131 -4.90 -2.10 3.48
N MET A 132 -4.32 -2.99 2.66
CA MET A 132 -3.69 -2.65 1.40
C MET A 132 -4.71 -2.04 0.42
N SER A 133 -4.28 -1.06 -0.37
CA SER A 133 -5.09 -0.26 -1.30
C SER A 133 -6.22 0.57 -0.65
N ASP A 134 -6.37 0.51 0.65
CA ASP A 134 -7.42 1.15 1.46
C ASP A 134 -6.95 2.51 2.02
N SER A 135 -7.72 3.10 2.93
CA SER A 135 -7.38 4.33 3.64
C SER A 135 -7.92 4.29 5.07
N PRO A 136 -7.58 5.24 5.94
CA PRO A 136 -8.11 5.31 7.30
C PRO A 136 -9.65 5.31 7.38
N TYR A 137 -10.34 5.64 6.30
CA TYR A 137 -11.80 5.60 6.20
C TYR A 137 -12.40 4.27 6.65
N SER A 138 -11.79 3.13 6.29
CA SER A 138 -12.36 1.81 6.57
C SER A 138 -12.54 1.52 8.06
N LEU A 139 -11.70 2.09 8.91
CA LEU A 139 -11.76 1.94 10.36
C LEU A 139 -12.36 3.15 11.09
N ARG A 140 -12.82 4.17 10.36
CA ARG A 140 -13.35 5.41 10.92
C ARG A 140 -14.50 5.16 11.90
N ALA A 141 -15.50 4.39 11.49
CA ALA A 141 -16.68 4.14 12.32
C ALA A 141 -16.33 3.42 13.64
N LEU A 142 -15.35 2.51 13.60
CA LEU A 142 -14.80 1.91 14.82
C LEU A 142 -14.08 2.96 15.67
N GLY A 143 -13.28 3.81 15.04
CA GLY A 143 -12.58 4.90 15.74
C GLY A 143 -13.54 5.86 16.44
N GLU A 144 -14.59 6.30 15.76
CA GLU A 144 -15.65 7.14 16.34
C GLU A 144 -16.33 6.45 17.55
N THR A 145 -16.62 5.14 17.43
CA THR A 145 -17.23 4.35 18.50
C THR A 145 -16.32 4.22 19.73
N LEU A 146 -15.01 4.03 19.52
CA LEU A 146 -14.03 3.94 20.60
C LEU A 146 -13.80 5.31 21.25
N ASN A 147 -13.77 6.39 20.47
CA ASN A 147 -13.64 7.74 21.00
C ASN A 147 -14.84 8.14 21.87
N GLN A 148 -16.08 7.72 21.53
CA GLN A 148 -17.26 7.89 22.37
C GLN A 148 -17.16 7.15 23.72
N ARG A 149 -16.18 6.25 23.87
CA ARG A 149 -15.86 5.52 25.11
C ARG A 149 -14.57 6.01 25.75
N ASP A 150 -14.23 7.26 25.49
CA ASP A 150 -13.07 7.95 26.05
C ASP A 150 -11.70 7.38 25.61
N TYR A 151 -11.62 6.65 24.50
CA TYR A 151 -10.32 6.33 23.93
C TYR A 151 -9.80 7.48 23.05
N TRP A 152 -8.50 7.78 23.17
CA TRP A 152 -7.81 8.63 22.22
C TRP A 152 -7.47 7.83 20.97
N VAL A 153 -8.02 8.19 19.83
CA VAL A 153 -7.91 7.39 18.62
C VAL A 153 -7.05 8.08 17.57
N VAL A 154 -6.13 7.34 16.97
CA VAL A 154 -5.38 7.74 15.79
C VAL A 154 -5.67 6.75 14.67
N GLY A 155 -6.25 7.23 13.58
CA GLY A 155 -6.35 6.50 12.31
C GLY A 155 -5.18 6.89 11.43
N LEU A 156 -4.22 6.00 11.28
CA LEU A 156 -3.00 6.26 10.52
C LEU A 156 -3.22 5.99 9.03
N ARG A 157 -2.93 6.95 8.16
CA ARG A 157 -2.72 6.68 6.74
C ARG A 157 -1.39 5.97 6.58
N LEU A 158 -1.39 4.81 6.01
CA LEU A 158 -0.14 4.13 5.66
C LEU A 158 0.49 4.81 4.43
N PRO A 159 1.82 4.96 4.37
CA PRO A 159 2.52 5.45 3.19
C PRO A 159 2.07 4.74 1.91
N GLY A 160 2.03 5.45 0.78
CA GLY A 160 1.54 4.93 -0.51
C GLY A 160 0.02 4.82 -0.65
N HIS A 161 -0.75 5.10 0.42
CA HIS A 161 -2.19 4.92 0.43
C HIS A 161 -2.94 6.26 0.47
N GLY A 162 -4.23 6.22 0.12
CA GLY A 162 -5.12 7.39 0.19
C GLY A 162 -4.93 8.44 -0.89
N THR A 163 -3.92 8.33 -1.73
CA THR A 163 -3.56 9.27 -2.81
C THR A 163 -3.77 8.64 -4.20
N VAL A 164 -2.73 8.08 -4.80
CA VAL A 164 -2.77 7.43 -6.13
C VAL A 164 -2.27 5.98 -6.05
N PRO A 165 -2.81 5.07 -6.89
CA PRO A 165 -2.40 3.66 -6.88
C PRO A 165 -0.90 3.44 -7.19
N SER A 166 -0.27 4.34 -7.96
CA SER A 166 1.18 4.32 -8.23
C SER A 166 2.02 4.38 -6.96
N GLY A 167 1.54 5.03 -5.90
CA GLY A 167 2.21 5.08 -4.61
C GLY A 167 2.50 3.70 -4.00
N LEU A 168 1.71 2.68 -4.33
CA LEU A 168 1.95 1.30 -3.87
C LEU A 168 3.14 0.62 -4.56
N LYS A 169 3.69 1.20 -5.63
CA LYS A 169 4.85 0.64 -6.36
C LYS A 169 6.17 1.01 -5.70
N SER A 170 6.23 2.17 -5.07
CA SER A 170 7.47 2.75 -4.54
C SER A 170 7.60 2.66 -3.01
N ILE A 171 6.55 2.15 -2.33
CA ILE A 171 6.55 2.06 -0.88
C ILE A 171 7.03 0.70 -0.39
N SER A 172 7.88 0.69 0.62
CA SER A 172 8.34 -0.52 1.29
C SER A 172 7.52 -0.84 2.55
N TRP A 173 7.63 -2.06 3.05
CA TRP A 173 7.01 -2.41 4.33
C TRP A 173 7.70 -1.68 5.49
N GLU A 174 9.00 -1.38 5.37
CA GLU A 174 9.79 -0.62 6.34
C GLU A 174 9.26 0.80 6.51
N ASP A 175 8.84 1.44 5.40
CA ASP A 175 8.23 2.77 5.43
C ASP A 175 6.91 2.75 6.19
N MET A 176 6.07 1.74 5.93
CA MET A 176 4.82 1.55 6.66
C MET A 176 5.06 1.25 8.14
N ALA A 177 6.05 0.40 8.48
CA ALA A 177 6.41 0.09 9.86
C ALA A 177 6.96 1.32 10.60
N ALA A 178 7.75 2.16 9.92
CA ALA A 178 8.25 3.42 10.50
C ALA A 178 7.09 4.38 10.81
N ALA A 179 6.10 4.50 9.93
CA ALA A 179 4.91 5.30 10.18
C ALA A 179 4.09 4.76 11.38
N VAL A 180 3.98 3.44 11.54
CA VAL A 180 3.33 2.82 12.72
C VAL A 180 4.05 3.21 14.02
N ARG A 181 5.39 3.22 14.03
CA ARG A 181 6.17 3.67 15.20
C ARG A 181 5.85 5.11 15.58
N LEU A 182 5.79 6.02 14.59
CA LEU A 182 5.40 7.42 14.84
C LEU A 182 4.01 7.53 15.47
N GLY A 183 3.04 6.74 14.98
CA GLY A 183 1.69 6.68 15.54
C GLY A 183 1.65 6.17 16.97
N MET A 184 2.41 5.13 17.29
CA MET A 184 2.51 4.54 18.65
C MET A 184 3.18 5.50 19.63
N GLU A 185 4.27 6.13 19.25
CA GLU A 185 4.94 7.13 20.10
C GLU A 185 4.06 8.37 20.33
N HIS A 186 3.33 8.80 19.32
CA HIS A 186 2.37 9.89 19.47
C HIS A 186 1.31 9.55 20.50
N LEU A 187 0.67 8.38 20.39
CA LEU A 187 -0.30 7.94 21.38
C LEU A 187 0.31 7.84 22.78
N ALA A 188 1.53 7.32 22.91
CA ALA A 188 2.25 7.27 24.20
C ALA A 188 2.38 8.65 24.84
N SER A 189 2.60 9.69 24.04
CA SER A 189 2.67 11.08 24.51
C SER A 189 1.33 11.64 25.00
N LYS A 190 0.21 11.07 24.53
CA LYS A 190 -1.16 11.54 24.86
C LYS A 190 -1.78 10.79 26.02
N VAL A 191 -1.55 9.49 26.12
CA VAL A 191 -2.27 8.62 27.08
C VAL A 191 -1.33 7.85 28.02
N GLY A 192 -0.03 8.02 27.91
CA GLY A 192 0.95 7.19 28.60
C GLY A 192 1.26 5.90 27.84
N ARG A 193 2.21 5.10 28.36
CA ARG A 193 2.76 3.97 27.59
C ARG A 193 2.04 2.64 27.81
N ASP A 194 1.22 2.52 28.85
CA ASP A 194 0.70 1.24 29.33
C ASP A 194 -0.69 0.87 28.80
N SER A 195 -1.39 1.81 28.16
CA SER A 195 -2.79 1.63 27.73
C SER A 195 -2.99 1.95 26.25
N ILE A 196 -2.11 1.43 25.40
CA ILE A 196 -2.21 1.64 23.95
C ILE A 196 -2.57 0.32 23.28
N HIS A 197 -3.59 0.36 22.45
CA HIS A 197 -4.12 -0.77 21.71
C HIS A 197 -3.89 -0.57 20.21
N ILE A 198 -3.66 -1.66 19.47
CA ILE A 198 -3.57 -1.60 18.01
C ILE A 198 -4.72 -2.42 17.42
N VAL A 199 -5.47 -1.82 16.50
CA VAL A 199 -6.46 -2.51 15.69
C VAL A 199 -5.97 -2.48 14.25
N GLY A 200 -5.66 -3.64 13.69
CA GLY A 200 -5.19 -3.79 12.32
C GLY A 200 -6.15 -4.61 11.45
N TYR A 201 -6.38 -4.15 10.23
CA TYR A 201 -7.14 -4.87 9.21
C TYR A 201 -6.23 -5.29 8.07
N SER A 202 -6.25 -6.58 7.68
CA SER A 202 -5.50 -7.13 6.55
C SER A 202 -3.99 -6.81 6.67
N ASN A 203 -3.43 -6.00 5.77
CA ASN A 203 -2.04 -5.51 5.82
C ASN A 203 -1.73 -4.76 7.13
N GLY A 204 -2.68 -3.94 7.61
CA GLY A 204 -2.52 -3.24 8.90
C GLY A 204 -2.41 -4.20 10.08
N ALA A 205 -3.06 -5.38 10.02
CA ALA A 205 -2.90 -6.41 11.04
C ALA A 205 -1.52 -7.08 10.97
N ALA A 206 -0.95 -7.28 9.78
CA ALA A 206 0.42 -7.77 9.63
C ALA A 206 1.44 -6.75 10.18
N LEU A 207 1.24 -5.45 9.94
CA LEU A 207 2.06 -4.38 10.53
C LEU A 207 1.95 -4.35 12.07
N ALA A 208 0.76 -4.56 12.63
CA ALA A 208 0.57 -4.66 14.09
C ALA A 208 1.36 -5.82 14.70
N ILE A 209 1.39 -6.98 14.02
CA ILE A 209 2.21 -8.13 14.43
C ILE A 209 3.69 -7.78 14.32
N ASN A 210 4.13 -7.23 13.18
CA ASN A 210 5.52 -6.84 12.97
C ASN A 210 6.00 -5.84 14.04
N TYR A 211 5.19 -4.82 14.35
CA TYR A 211 5.48 -3.88 15.44
C TYR A 211 5.68 -4.61 16.78
N THR A 212 4.79 -5.55 17.10
CA THR A 212 4.86 -6.31 18.36
C THR A 212 6.09 -7.21 18.41
N LEU A 213 6.49 -7.82 17.29
CA LEU A 213 7.74 -8.59 17.20
C LEU A 213 8.94 -7.67 17.45
N SER A 214 8.97 -6.48 16.84
CA SER A 214 10.03 -5.48 17.10
C SER A 214 10.10 -5.07 18.58
N VAL A 215 8.96 -5.00 19.26
CA VAL A 215 8.92 -4.75 20.73
C VAL A 215 9.56 -5.92 21.50
N LEU A 216 9.22 -7.17 21.15
CA LEU A 216 9.81 -8.36 21.78
C LEU A 216 11.31 -8.47 21.56
N GLU A 217 11.81 -7.98 20.44
CA GLU A 217 13.22 -7.89 20.10
C GLU A 217 13.93 -6.69 20.77
N GLY A 218 13.19 -5.83 21.45
CA GLY A 218 13.72 -4.63 22.10
C GLY A 218 14.09 -3.50 21.13
N THR A 219 13.55 -3.52 19.90
CA THR A 219 13.85 -2.53 18.85
C THR A 219 12.72 -1.52 18.66
N ALA A 220 11.59 -1.68 19.36
CA ALA A 220 10.46 -0.74 19.36
C ALA A 220 9.80 -0.64 20.74
N GLU A 221 9.16 0.48 20.99
CA GLU A 221 8.35 0.78 22.17
C GLU A 221 7.33 1.89 21.81
N PRO A 222 6.18 2.04 22.52
CA PRO A 222 5.77 1.28 23.70
C PRO A 222 5.23 -0.12 23.38
N VAL A 223 5.14 -0.97 24.41
CA VAL A 223 4.48 -2.28 24.33
C VAL A 223 2.98 -2.08 24.13
N PRO A 224 2.34 -2.65 23.10
CA PRO A 224 0.88 -2.56 22.97
C PRO A 224 0.19 -3.38 24.05
N ALA A 225 -0.81 -2.79 24.73
CA ALA A 225 -1.61 -3.45 25.76
C ALA A 225 -2.48 -4.58 25.16
N SER A 226 -2.92 -4.43 23.92
CA SER A 226 -3.60 -5.48 23.17
C SER A 226 -3.53 -5.27 21.66
N LEU A 227 -3.73 -6.36 20.92
CA LEU A 227 -3.88 -6.38 19.48
C LEU A 227 -5.26 -6.92 19.09
N VAL A 228 -5.90 -6.23 18.16
CA VAL A 228 -7.11 -6.72 17.49
C VAL A 228 -6.77 -6.89 16.00
N LEU A 229 -6.74 -8.12 15.56
CA LEU A 229 -6.30 -8.50 14.22
C LEU A 229 -7.51 -8.96 13.39
N VAL A 230 -7.90 -8.14 12.43
CA VAL A 230 -9.05 -8.41 11.55
C VAL A 230 -8.52 -8.93 10.21
N SER A 231 -8.77 -10.20 9.91
CA SER A 231 -8.35 -10.88 8.67
C SER A 231 -6.88 -10.61 8.30
N PRO A 232 -5.92 -10.91 9.19
CA PRO A 232 -4.53 -10.53 9.00
C PRO A 232 -3.93 -11.16 7.74
N ALA A 233 -3.21 -10.36 6.97
CA ALA A 233 -2.50 -10.80 5.77
C ALA A 233 -1.20 -11.52 6.19
N ILE A 234 -1.31 -12.79 6.60
CA ILE A 234 -0.19 -13.62 7.03
C ILE A 234 0.08 -14.69 5.96
N GLY A 235 1.33 -14.81 5.58
CA GLY A 235 1.80 -15.81 4.62
C GLY A 235 2.06 -15.23 3.24
N ILE A 236 3.02 -15.87 2.55
CA ILE A 236 3.46 -15.50 1.21
C ILE A 236 2.84 -16.48 0.22
N SER A 237 2.11 -15.96 -0.76
CA SER A 237 1.64 -16.79 -1.88
C SER A 237 2.83 -17.28 -2.71
N PRO A 238 2.87 -18.55 -3.17
CA PRO A 238 3.87 -19.01 -4.13
C PRO A 238 3.94 -18.16 -5.41
N ALA A 239 2.83 -17.49 -5.78
CA ALA A 239 2.78 -16.54 -6.89
C ALA A 239 3.64 -15.28 -6.67
N ALA A 240 4.02 -14.98 -5.43
CA ALA A 240 4.89 -13.84 -5.12
C ALA A 240 6.27 -13.92 -5.80
N VAL A 241 6.79 -15.14 -6.06
CA VAL A 241 8.03 -15.33 -6.81
C VAL A 241 7.92 -14.77 -8.24
N LEU A 242 6.75 -14.92 -8.87
CA LEU A 242 6.49 -14.38 -10.21
C LEU A 242 6.37 -12.84 -10.20
N ALA A 243 5.99 -12.24 -9.08
CA ALA A 243 5.88 -10.79 -8.94
C ALA A 243 7.23 -10.09 -9.17
N LYS A 244 8.34 -10.62 -8.65
CA LYS A 244 9.70 -10.08 -8.87
C LYS A 244 10.09 -9.99 -10.34
N TRP A 245 9.72 -11.00 -11.13
CA TRP A 245 10.02 -11.00 -12.57
C TRP A 245 9.16 -10.01 -13.32
N LYS A 246 7.89 -9.88 -12.96
CA LYS A 246 6.97 -8.91 -13.58
C LYS A 246 7.41 -7.49 -13.30
N ASP A 247 7.78 -7.19 -12.07
CA ASP A 247 8.30 -5.88 -11.67
C ASP A 247 9.55 -5.49 -12.47
N ARG A 248 10.54 -6.39 -12.58
CA ARG A 248 11.73 -6.15 -13.42
C ARG A 248 11.39 -5.96 -14.90
N LEU A 249 10.42 -6.68 -15.42
CA LEU A 249 9.99 -6.53 -16.82
C LEU A 249 9.29 -5.20 -17.03
N ALA A 250 8.58 -4.69 -16.04
CA ALA A 250 7.89 -3.41 -16.11
C ALA A 250 8.84 -2.20 -16.31
N LEU A 251 10.13 -2.36 -15.99
CA LEU A 251 11.15 -1.34 -16.25
C LEU A 251 11.53 -1.21 -17.74
N LEU A 252 11.11 -2.16 -18.58
CA LEU A 252 11.40 -2.11 -20.01
C LEU A 252 10.33 -1.29 -20.75
N PRO A 253 10.72 -0.42 -21.70
CA PRO A 253 9.78 0.39 -22.46
C PRO A 253 8.68 -0.43 -23.14
N GLY A 254 7.43 -0.04 -22.90
CA GLY A 254 6.25 -0.71 -23.44
C GLY A 254 5.80 -1.95 -22.62
N LEU A 255 6.42 -2.23 -21.46
CA LEU A 255 6.01 -3.29 -20.53
C LEU A 255 5.57 -2.74 -19.16
N GLU A 256 5.31 -1.44 -19.05
CA GLU A 256 4.95 -0.75 -17.79
C GLU A 256 3.69 -1.36 -17.14
N LYS A 257 2.77 -1.89 -17.95
CA LYS A 257 1.57 -2.58 -17.45
C LYS A 257 1.88 -3.86 -16.65
N PHE A 258 3.10 -4.40 -16.78
CA PHE A 258 3.51 -5.57 -15.98
C PHE A 258 3.66 -5.25 -14.50
N ALA A 259 3.81 -3.98 -14.11
CA ALA A 259 3.79 -3.54 -12.72
C ALA A 259 2.39 -3.66 -12.06
N TRP A 260 1.38 -4.04 -12.82
CA TRP A 260 0.00 -4.07 -12.35
C TRP A 260 -0.59 -5.49 -12.36
N SER A 261 -1.27 -5.86 -11.30
CA SER A 261 -2.08 -7.08 -11.25
C SER A 261 -3.49 -6.82 -11.79
N SER A 262 -4.00 -5.59 -11.60
CA SER A 262 -5.26 -5.12 -12.21
C SER A 262 -5.17 -3.63 -12.48
N ILE A 263 -5.74 -3.19 -13.60
CA ILE A 263 -5.91 -1.80 -14.00
C ILE A 263 -7.40 -1.60 -14.21
N LEU A 264 -8.03 -0.84 -13.32
CA LEU A 264 -9.48 -0.62 -13.31
C LEU A 264 -9.77 0.90 -13.24
N PRO A 265 -10.95 1.34 -13.67
CA PRO A 265 -11.39 2.70 -13.40
C PRO A 265 -11.45 2.96 -11.90
N GLU A 266 -10.93 4.11 -11.46
CA GLU A 266 -10.98 4.54 -10.06
C GLU A 266 -12.30 5.23 -9.77
N PHE A 267 -13.20 4.54 -9.07
CA PHE A 267 -14.55 5.03 -8.72
C PHE A 267 -14.83 5.02 -7.20
N ASP A 268 -13.99 4.37 -6.41
CA ASP A 268 -14.13 4.38 -4.96
C ASP A 268 -13.35 5.58 -4.37
N PRO A 269 -13.97 6.44 -3.57
CA PRO A 269 -13.29 7.62 -3.00
C PRO A 269 -12.21 7.26 -1.98
N TYR A 270 -12.20 6.07 -1.40
CA TYR A 270 -11.36 5.72 -0.25
C TYR A 270 -10.46 4.51 -0.46
N LYS A 271 -10.70 3.76 -1.53
CA LYS A 271 -9.94 2.55 -1.86
C LYS A 271 -9.51 2.57 -3.32
N TYR A 272 -8.30 2.11 -3.62
CA TYR A 272 -7.86 1.95 -5.00
C TYR A 272 -8.55 0.75 -5.64
N ASN A 273 -9.04 0.93 -6.85
CA ASN A 273 -9.60 -0.15 -7.67
C ASN A 273 -8.51 -0.86 -8.46
N SER A 274 -7.48 -0.11 -8.88
CA SER A 274 -6.28 -0.67 -9.50
C SER A 274 -5.32 -1.19 -8.44
N PHE A 275 -4.62 -2.28 -8.75
CA PHE A 275 -3.71 -2.91 -7.81
C PHE A 275 -2.33 -3.11 -8.43
N ALA A 276 -1.33 -2.40 -7.91
CA ALA A 276 0.06 -2.60 -8.27
C ALA A 276 0.58 -3.95 -7.77
N ILE A 277 1.57 -4.51 -8.44
CA ILE A 277 2.29 -5.68 -7.97
C ILE A 277 3.30 -5.20 -6.94
N ILE A 278 3.10 -5.64 -5.70
CA ILE A 278 4.03 -5.39 -4.60
C ILE A 278 5.09 -6.47 -4.65
N SER A 279 6.36 -6.06 -4.73
CA SER A 279 7.47 -7.00 -4.71
C SER A 279 7.47 -7.85 -3.43
N PRO A 280 7.80 -9.16 -3.50
CA PRO A 280 7.91 -9.99 -2.30
C PRO A 280 8.96 -9.50 -1.28
N THR A 281 9.92 -8.69 -1.71
CA THR A 281 10.87 -8.01 -0.81
C THR A 281 10.23 -6.88 -0.01
N GLU A 282 9.06 -6.42 -0.43
CA GLU A 282 8.25 -5.37 0.21
C GLU A 282 7.12 -5.96 1.04
N GLN A 283 7.05 -7.28 1.18
CA GLN A 283 6.10 -7.95 2.05
C GLN A 283 6.65 -8.02 3.47
N ILE A 284 5.79 -7.79 4.45
CA ILE A 284 6.15 -7.76 5.87
C ILE A 284 6.71 -9.12 6.29
N PRO A 285 7.96 -9.22 6.77
CA PRO A 285 8.49 -10.45 7.32
C PRO A 285 7.80 -10.75 8.65
N LEU A 286 7.15 -11.90 8.74
CA LEU A 286 6.49 -12.40 9.94
C LEU A 286 7.10 -13.73 10.41
N ALA A 287 8.36 -14.01 10.02
CA ALA A 287 9.07 -15.23 10.38
C ALA A 287 10.04 -14.99 11.52
#